data_5086f90e60bbe8e5284e007abff2452b
#
_entry.id   5086f90e60bbe8e5284e007abff2452b
#
_cell.length_a   1.000
_cell.length_b   1.000
_cell.length_c   1.000
_cell.angle_alpha   90.00
_cell.angle_beta   90.00
_cell.angle_gamma   90.00
#
_symmetry.space_group_name_H-M   'P 1'
#
loop_
_entity.id
_entity.type
_entity.pdbx_description
1 polymer ?
#
loop_
_entity_poly.entity_id
_entity_poly.type
_entity_poly.pdbx_seq_one_letter_code
_entity_poly.pdbx_strand_id
1 'polypeptide(L)'
;MKAAMKAALVLLLLASIPLLAQASPAGAQPSASPTLTFDLRWPDSDPQWFQLVFQADGSARYRSLPHVEEGSQADPDPYEFSFTLSQRSRERVAAIAPKLQNFRGTLDRVRVAFTGSKTIRYQDDSGSSSISYNYTSAPELSSFTDLMLGISSTIELRRDLESELRFDKLAIDGTLRHVDELLSLHRLDETQILQPVLRRIVEDREVLNMARQRASRILESTSVLIRK
;
A
#
# COMPACT_ATOMS: atom_id res chain seq x y z
N MET A 1 -2.98 36.96 -97.12
CA MET A 1 -2.34 35.73 -97.60
C MET A 1 -1.88 34.90 -96.32
N LYS A 2 -2.44 33.85 -96.12
CA LYS A 2 -2.35 32.65 -95.34
C LYS A 2 -1.13 32.48 -94.47
N ALA A 3 -1.31 32.47 -93.16
CA ALA A 3 -0.34 31.89 -92.19
C ALA A 3 -1.11 30.91 -91.28
N ALA A 4 -0.74 29.71 -91.34
CA ALA A 4 -1.33 28.61 -90.54
C ALA A 4 -0.65 28.59 -89.14
N MET A 5 -1.46 28.62 -88.07
CA MET A 5 -0.98 28.54 -86.70
C MET A 5 -1.28 27.09 -86.19
N LYS A 6 -0.23 26.38 -85.92
CA LYS A 6 -0.26 25.05 -85.33
C LYS A 6 -0.49 25.17 -83.82
N ALA A 7 -1.62 24.72 -83.34
CA ALA A 7 -1.89 24.56 -81.93
C ALA A 7 -1.18 23.29 -81.37
N ALA A 8 -0.29 23.50 -80.42
CA ALA A 8 0.30 22.38 -79.65
C ALA A 8 -0.57 22.10 -78.42
N LEU A 9 -1.15 20.92 -78.37
CA LEU A 9 -1.95 20.43 -77.28
C LEU A 9 -0.99 19.87 -76.20
N VAL A 10 -0.82 20.59 -75.12
CA VAL A 10 -0.08 20.11 -73.96
C VAL A 10 -1.05 19.37 -73.07
N LEU A 11 -0.92 18.04 -73.03
CA LEU A 11 -1.69 17.14 -72.17
C LEU A 11 -1.10 17.17 -70.77
N LEU A 12 -1.76 17.84 -69.82
CA LEU A 12 -1.35 17.88 -68.38
C LEU A 12 -1.90 16.65 -67.73
N LEU A 13 -1.06 15.64 -67.49
CA LEU A 13 -1.36 14.45 -66.68
C LEU A 13 -1.32 14.85 -65.23
N LEU A 14 -2.48 15.12 -64.61
CA LEU A 14 -2.67 15.24 -63.17
C LEU A 14 -2.55 13.85 -62.52
N ALA A 15 -1.37 13.49 -62.04
CA ALA A 15 -1.17 12.35 -61.20
C ALA A 15 -1.83 12.58 -59.83
N SER A 16 -3.03 12.04 -59.64
CA SER A 16 -3.69 11.97 -58.35
C SER A 16 -2.92 10.99 -57.44
N ILE A 17 -2.12 11.54 -56.52
CA ILE A 17 -1.49 10.80 -55.44
C ILE A 17 -2.58 10.47 -54.42
N PRO A 18 -2.90 9.16 -54.14
CA PRO A 18 -3.78 8.82 -53.07
C PRO A 18 -3.06 9.16 -51.74
N LEU A 19 -3.61 10.14 -51.01
CA LEU A 19 -3.24 10.42 -49.62
C LEU A 19 -3.66 9.20 -48.80
N LEU A 20 -2.74 8.26 -48.60
CA LEU A 20 -2.86 7.20 -47.60
C LEU A 20 -2.91 7.90 -46.24
N ALA A 21 -4.13 8.10 -45.73
CA ALA A 21 -4.33 8.44 -44.35
C ALA A 21 -3.72 7.28 -43.49
N GLN A 22 -2.51 7.46 -43.00
CA GLN A 22 -1.95 6.63 -41.96
C GLN A 22 -2.85 6.83 -40.72
N ALA A 23 -3.80 5.92 -40.51
CA ALA A 23 -4.43 5.75 -39.21
C ALA A 23 -3.29 5.43 -38.24
N SER A 24 -2.87 6.45 -37.45
CA SER A 24 -2.04 6.22 -36.29
C SER A 24 -2.76 5.18 -35.45
N PRO A 25 -2.10 4.07 -35.07
CA PRO A 25 -2.71 3.15 -34.11
C PRO A 25 -3.03 4.00 -32.88
N ALA A 26 -4.31 4.05 -32.52
CA ALA A 26 -4.75 4.65 -31.26
C ALA A 26 -3.85 4.09 -30.20
N GLY A 27 -2.99 4.94 -29.61
CA GLY A 27 -2.03 4.51 -28.61
C GLY A 27 -2.81 3.73 -27.56
N ALA A 28 -2.48 2.46 -27.39
CA ALA A 28 -2.97 1.69 -26.29
C ALA A 28 -2.59 2.49 -25.04
N GLN A 29 -3.58 3.13 -24.40
CA GLN A 29 -3.38 3.72 -23.09
C GLN A 29 -2.82 2.60 -22.22
N PRO A 30 -1.71 2.80 -21.51
CA PRO A 30 -1.20 1.78 -20.63
C PRO A 30 -2.34 1.41 -19.68
N SER A 31 -2.76 0.15 -19.72
CA SER A 31 -3.79 -0.37 -18.81
C SER A 31 -3.33 -0.03 -17.40
N ALA A 32 -4.13 0.73 -16.67
CA ALA A 32 -3.79 1.12 -15.32
C ALA A 32 -3.76 -0.15 -14.47
N SER A 33 -2.57 -0.54 -14.01
CA SER A 33 -2.45 -1.70 -13.14
C SER A 33 -3.39 -1.55 -11.94
N PRO A 34 -4.13 -2.59 -11.56
CA PRO A 34 -5.06 -2.53 -10.44
C PRO A 34 -4.38 -2.01 -9.18
N THR A 35 -5.03 -1.01 -8.57
CA THR A 35 -4.54 -0.37 -7.34
C THR A 35 -5.58 -0.48 -6.25
N LEU A 36 -5.17 -0.92 -5.08
CA LEU A 36 -6.00 -0.99 -3.89
C LEU A 36 -5.43 -0.04 -2.84
N THR A 37 -6.26 0.87 -2.33
CA THR A 37 -5.89 1.81 -1.27
C THR A 37 -6.76 1.56 -0.04
N PHE A 38 -6.13 1.44 1.11
CA PHE A 38 -6.78 1.45 2.42
C PHE A 38 -6.35 2.69 3.19
N ASP A 39 -7.30 3.40 3.77
CA ASP A 39 -7.10 4.64 4.52
C ASP A 39 -7.80 4.53 5.86
N LEU A 40 -7.10 4.79 6.96
CA LEU A 40 -7.67 4.87 8.31
C LEU A 40 -7.43 6.26 8.88
N ARG A 41 -8.48 6.87 9.45
CA ARG A 41 -8.41 8.10 10.23
C ARG A 41 -9.05 7.88 11.59
N TRP A 42 -8.24 7.98 12.62
CA TRP A 42 -8.69 7.89 14.00
C TRP A 42 -7.88 8.87 14.86
N PRO A 43 -8.41 10.06 15.14
CA PRO A 43 -7.69 11.14 15.84
C PRO A 43 -7.08 10.73 17.18
N ASP A 44 -7.75 9.82 17.91
CA ASP A 44 -7.32 9.35 19.23
C ASP A 44 -6.36 8.16 19.19
N SER A 45 -5.85 7.78 18.01
CA SER A 45 -4.88 6.68 17.86
C SER A 45 -3.49 7.18 17.44
N ASP A 46 -2.49 6.36 17.67
CA ASP A 46 -1.15 6.58 17.13
C ASP A 46 -0.77 5.38 16.24
N PRO A 47 -0.60 5.62 14.93
CA PRO A 47 -0.78 6.89 14.23
C PRO A 47 -2.26 7.32 14.14
N GLN A 48 -2.51 8.65 14.13
CA GLN A 48 -3.86 9.19 13.97
C GLN A 48 -4.43 9.01 12.55
N TRP A 49 -3.56 8.78 11.60
CA TRP A 49 -3.88 8.48 10.22
C TRP A 49 -2.81 7.59 9.61
N PHE A 50 -3.26 6.62 8.81
CA PHE A 50 -2.38 5.93 7.89
C PHE A 50 -3.07 5.54 6.59
N GLN A 51 -2.27 5.33 5.57
CA GLN A 51 -2.67 4.86 4.25
C GLN A 51 -1.75 3.74 3.77
N LEU A 52 -2.34 2.69 3.23
CA LEU A 52 -1.67 1.61 2.52
C LEU A 52 -2.13 1.63 1.06
N VAL A 53 -1.18 1.62 0.14
CA VAL A 53 -1.44 1.54 -1.31
C VAL A 53 -0.74 0.31 -1.85
N PHE A 54 -1.49 -0.56 -2.52
CA PHE A 54 -1.00 -1.81 -3.10
C PHE A 54 -1.16 -1.78 -4.61
N GLN A 55 -0.13 -2.23 -5.33
CA GLN A 55 -0.14 -2.40 -6.77
C GLN A 55 -0.29 -3.89 -7.13
N ALA A 56 -0.71 -4.15 -8.35
CA ALA A 56 -0.91 -5.52 -8.85
C ALA A 56 0.36 -6.37 -8.82
N ASP A 57 1.54 -5.77 -8.97
CA ASP A 57 2.84 -6.45 -8.89
C ASP A 57 3.24 -6.84 -7.47
N GLY A 58 2.44 -6.45 -6.46
CA GLY A 58 2.71 -6.67 -5.05
C GLY A 58 3.56 -5.58 -4.40
N SER A 59 3.99 -4.56 -5.13
CA SER A 59 4.61 -3.38 -4.50
C SER A 59 3.59 -2.66 -3.62
N ALA A 60 4.06 -2.13 -2.49
CA ALA A 60 3.22 -1.48 -1.51
C ALA A 60 3.90 -0.24 -0.94
N ARG A 61 3.09 0.77 -0.62
CA ARG A 61 3.52 1.99 0.05
C ARG A 61 2.66 2.23 1.28
N TYR A 62 3.32 2.53 2.36
CA TYR A 62 2.73 2.97 3.62
C TYR A 62 3.02 4.43 3.85
N ARG A 63 2.04 5.17 4.36
CA ARG A 63 2.19 6.54 4.87
C ARG A 63 1.44 6.67 6.18
N SER A 64 1.99 7.37 7.16
CA SER A 64 1.31 7.64 8.42
C SER A 64 1.62 9.03 8.95
N LEU A 65 0.70 9.55 9.77
CA LEU A 65 0.89 10.73 10.59
C LEU A 65 0.78 10.31 12.07
N PRO A 66 1.76 10.64 12.90
CA PRO A 66 1.69 10.37 14.32
C PRO A 66 0.56 11.15 14.97
N HIS A 67 0.16 10.73 16.17
CA HIS A 67 -0.74 11.53 16.99
C HIS A 67 -0.09 12.86 17.36
N VAL A 68 -0.84 13.94 17.22
CA VAL A 68 -0.41 15.29 17.61
C VAL A 68 -1.29 15.75 18.77
N GLU A 69 -0.67 16.10 19.89
CA GLU A 69 -1.39 16.61 21.05
C GLU A 69 -2.16 17.88 20.69
N GLU A 70 -3.37 18.02 21.23
CA GLU A 70 -4.22 19.19 21.01
C GLU A 70 -3.50 20.45 21.49
N GLY A 71 -3.40 21.47 20.63
CA GLY A 71 -2.68 22.71 20.90
C GLY A 71 -1.18 22.68 20.50
N SER A 72 -0.63 21.58 20.04
CA SER A 72 0.68 21.54 19.44
C SER A 72 0.71 22.34 18.13
N GLN A 73 1.75 23.16 17.93
CA GLN A 73 2.01 23.85 16.66
C GLN A 73 2.85 22.96 15.69
N ALA A 74 3.11 21.72 16.08
CA ALA A 74 3.87 20.80 15.22
C ALA A 74 3.00 20.35 14.05
N ASP A 75 3.53 20.51 12.85
CA ASP A 75 3.02 19.88 11.62
C ASP A 75 3.99 18.75 11.26
N PRO A 76 3.75 17.54 11.77
CA PRO A 76 4.68 16.45 11.60
C PRO A 76 4.72 15.99 10.14
N ASP A 77 5.92 15.81 9.63
CA ASP A 77 6.12 15.20 8.32
C ASP A 77 5.55 13.78 8.31
N PRO A 78 4.83 13.37 7.26
CA PRO A 78 4.37 12.00 7.12
C PRO A 78 5.55 11.02 7.09
N TYR A 79 5.46 9.96 7.87
CA TYR A 79 6.36 8.82 7.71
C TYR A 79 5.97 8.05 6.46
N GLU A 80 6.95 7.68 5.63
CA GLU A 80 6.74 6.90 4.41
C GLU A 80 7.62 5.65 4.40
N PHE A 81 7.03 4.52 3.98
CA PHE A 81 7.73 3.26 3.86
C PHE A 81 7.24 2.47 2.64
N SER A 82 8.18 1.99 1.82
CA SER A 82 7.87 1.15 0.67
C SER A 82 8.35 -0.28 0.91
N PHE A 83 7.53 -1.26 0.53
CA PHE A 83 7.83 -2.68 0.72
C PHE A 83 7.15 -3.52 -0.38
N THR A 84 7.40 -4.82 -0.34
CA THR A 84 6.71 -5.79 -1.21
C THR A 84 5.88 -6.71 -0.32
N LEU A 85 4.60 -6.89 -0.64
CA LEU A 85 3.73 -7.84 0.04
C LEU A 85 4.26 -9.27 -0.11
N SER A 86 4.19 -10.03 0.97
CA SER A 86 4.42 -11.46 0.93
C SER A 86 3.41 -12.17 0.01
N GLN A 87 3.78 -13.32 -0.50
CA GLN A 87 2.88 -14.18 -1.30
C GLN A 87 1.56 -14.43 -0.55
N ARG A 88 1.65 -14.75 0.74
CA ARG A 88 0.50 -15.01 1.61
C ARG A 88 -0.47 -13.82 1.68
N SER A 89 0.01 -12.60 1.90
CA SER A 89 -0.85 -11.41 1.97
C SER A 89 -1.45 -11.07 0.61
N ARG A 90 -0.71 -11.24 -0.47
CA ARG A 90 -1.25 -11.09 -1.84
C ARG A 90 -2.41 -12.05 -2.09
N GLU A 91 -2.26 -13.31 -1.73
CA GLU A 91 -3.30 -14.33 -1.86
C GLU A 91 -4.53 -14.01 -0.99
N ARG A 92 -4.32 -13.55 0.26
CA ARG A 92 -5.43 -13.10 1.13
C ARG A 92 -6.20 -11.94 0.51
N VAL A 93 -5.51 -10.91 0.01
CA VAL A 93 -6.16 -9.77 -0.65
C VAL A 93 -6.91 -10.23 -1.92
N ALA A 94 -6.27 -11.04 -2.76
CA ALA A 94 -6.88 -11.57 -3.98
C ALA A 94 -8.12 -12.44 -3.70
N ALA A 95 -8.14 -13.19 -2.58
CA ALA A 95 -9.27 -14.02 -2.19
C ALA A 95 -10.45 -13.20 -1.62
N ILE A 96 -10.18 -12.05 -0.99
CA ILE A 96 -11.19 -11.21 -0.35
C ILE A 96 -11.85 -10.25 -1.36
N ALA A 97 -11.09 -9.66 -2.26
CA ALA A 97 -11.58 -8.63 -3.19
C ALA A 97 -12.82 -9.07 -4.00
N PRO A 98 -12.87 -10.27 -4.63
CA PRO A 98 -14.06 -10.73 -5.33
C PRO A 98 -15.29 -10.91 -4.43
N LYS A 99 -15.10 -11.39 -3.19
CA LYS A 99 -16.18 -11.60 -2.21
C LYS A 99 -16.82 -10.27 -1.81
N LEU A 100 -16.07 -9.19 -1.83
CA LEU A 100 -16.53 -7.83 -1.60
C LEU A 100 -16.93 -7.11 -2.90
N GLN A 101 -17.19 -7.86 -3.98
CA GLN A 101 -17.55 -7.30 -5.30
C GLN A 101 -16.56 -6.22 -5.76
N ASN A 102 -15.28 -6.43 -5.52
CA ASN A 102 -14.22 -5.43 -5.73
C ASN A 102 -14.55 -4.08 -5.04
N PHE A 103 -15.08 -4.16 -3.83
CA PHE A 103 -15.44 -3.00 -2.98
C PHE A 103 -16.52 -2.08 -3.62
N ARG A 104 -17.45 -2.64 -4.40
CA ARG A 104 -18.57 -1.90 -5.04
C ARG A 104 -19.88 -2.00 -4.26
N GLY A 105 -19.90 -2.70 -3.13
CA GLY A 105 -21.10 -2.88 -2.31
C GLY A 105 -21.41 -1.68 -1.42
N THR A 106 -22.67 -1.58 -1.01
CA THR A 106 -23.12 -0.70 0.10
C THR A 106 -22.97 -1.44 1.41
N LEU A 107 -22.43 -0.78 2.43
CA LEU A 107 -22.35 -1.33 3.77
C LEU A 107 -23.52 -0.86 4.62
N ASP A 108 -24.10 -1.75 5.41
CA ASP A 108 -25.11 -1.39 6.39
C ASP A 108 -24.51 -0.45 7.45
N ARG A 109 -25.22 0.67 7.71
CA ARG A 109 -24.83 1.62 8.75
C ARG A 109 -25.25 1.08 10.11
N VAL A 110 -24.29 0.51 10.84
CA VAL A 110 -24.52 0.08 12.23
C VAL A 110 -24.13 1.22 13.18
N ARG A 111 -25.00 1.50 14.16
CA ARG A 111 -24.70 2.46 15.23
C ARG A 111 -23.82 1.79 16.28
N VAL A 112 -22.53 2.02 16.21
CA VAL A 112 -21.54 1.54 17.18
C VAL A 112 -20.64 2.69 17.59
N ALA A 113 -19.84 2.47 18.64
CA ALA A 113 -18.82 3.44 19.04
C ALA A 113 -17.84 3.72 17.86
N PHE A 114 -17.36 4.96 17.80
CA PHE A 114 -16.40 5.34 16.77
C PHE A 114 -15.06 4.63 16.98
N THR A 115 -14.63 3.85 16.00
CA THR A 115 -13.36 3.09 15.99
C THR A 115 -12.50 3.47 14.79
N GLY A 116 -12.53 4.75 14.43
CA GLY A 116 -11.84 5.28 13.26
C GLY A 116 -12.64 5.12 11.97
N SER A 117 -12.51 6.10 11.07
CA SER A 117 -13.09 6.05 9.73
C SER A 117 -12.15 5.32 8.79
N LYS A 118 -12.62 4.24 8.18
CA LYS A 118 -11.89 3.43 7.23
C LYS A 118 -12.44 3.65 5.84
N THR A 119 -11.57 3.84 4.85
CA THR A 119 -11.96 3.97 3.45
C THR A 119 -11.11 3.03 2.61
N ILE A 120 -11.77 2.22 1.77
CA ILE A 120 -11.12 1.39 0.79
C ILE A 120 -11.46 1.96 -0.58
N ARG A 121 -10.43 2.15 -1.43
CA ARG A 121 -10.59 2.50 -2.85
C ARG A 121 -9.95 1.40 -3.67
N TYR A 122 -10.65 0.95 -4.67
CA TYR A 122 -10.16 0.01 -5.67
C TYR A 122 -10.28 0.64 -7.04
N GLN A 123 -9.23 0.56 -7.83
CA GLN A 123 -9.18 1.08 -9.18
C GLN A 123 -8.62 0.01 -10.12
N ASP A 124 -9.27 -0.23 -11.23
CA ASP A 124 -8.82 -1.10 -12.31
C ASP A 124 -9.23 -0.51 -13.66
N ASP A 125 -8.97 -1.23 -14.77
CA ASP A 125 -9.35 -0.80 -16.13
C ASP A 125 -10.86 -0.64 -16.31
N SER A 126 -11.70 -1.25 -15.46
CA SER A 126 -13.16 -1.15 -15.50
C SER A 126 -13.70 0.05 -14.74
N GLY A 127 -12.86 0.79 -14.02
CA GLY A 127 -13.20 1.99 -13.26
C GLY A 127 -12.72 1.97 -11.81
N SER A 128 -13.29 2.88 -11.03
CA SER A 128 -12.98 3.01 -9.60
C SER A 128 -14.19 2.73 -8.72
N SER A 129 -13.95 2.18 -7.55
CA SER A 129 -14.95 1.99 -6.49
C SER A 129 -14.40 2.44 -5.13
N SER A 130 -15.29 2.83 -4.23
CA SER A 130 -14.91 3.24 -2.88
C SER A 130 -15.98 2.90 -1.87
N ILE A 131 -15.58 2.33 -0.74
CA ILE A 131 -16.46 2.14 0.43
C ILE A 131 -15.83 2.79 1.65
N SER A 132 -16.68 3.36 2.51
CA SER A 132 -16.25 3.94 3.78
C SER A 132 -17.10 3.38 4.91
N TYR A 133 -16.48 3.03 6.03
CA TYR A 133 -17.12 2.45 7.20
C TYR A 133 -16.35 2.81 8.47
N ASN A 134 -17.05 2.79 9.60
CA ASN A 134 -16.44 2.81 10.93
C ASN A 134 -16.34 1.39 11.49
N TYR A 135 -17.40 0.62 11.38
CA TYR A 135 -17.51 -0.75 11.83
C TYR A 135 -18.15 -1.60 10.73
N THR A 136 -17.87 -2.89 10.74
CA THR A 136 -18.51 -3.87 9.85
C THR A 136 -18.78 -5.17 10.58
N SER A 137 -19.91 -5.79 10.28
CA SER A 137 -20.24 -7.16 10.70
C SER A 137 -19.92 -8.19 9.60
N ALA A 138 -19.51 -7.75 8.40
CA ALA A 138 -19.13 -8.63 7.31
C ALA A 138 -17.77 -9.28 7.60
N PRO A 139 -17.67 -10.63 7.72
CA PRO A 139 -16.44 -11.30 8.13
C PRO A 139 -15.27 -11.05 7.19
N GLU A 140 -15.54 -10.98 5.87
CA GLU A 140 -14.51 -10.74 4.86
C GLU A 140 -13.91 -9.34 4.99
N LEU A 141 -14.75 -8.32 5.23
CA LEU A 141 -14.30 -6.95 5.39
C LEU A 141 -13.58 -6.76 6.74
N SER A 142 -14.04 -7.44 7.81
CA SER A 142 -13.33 -7.48 9.08
C SER A 142 -11.94 -8.11 8.91
N SER A 143 -11.86 -9.28 8.27
CA SER A 143 -10.57 -9.96 8.01
C SER A 143 -9.62 -9.13 7.15
N PHE A 144 -10.16 -8.38 6.18
CA PHE A 144 -9.37 -7.44 5.39
C PHE A 144 -8.86 -6.28 6.26
N THR A 145 -9.72 -5.72 7.10
CA THR A 145 -9.34 -4.64 8.04
C THR A 145 -8.25 -5.10 9.00
N ASP A 146 -8.38 -6.29 9.57
CA ASP A 146 -7.39 -6.87 10.49
C ASP A 146 -6.02 -7.04 9.80
N LEU A 147 -6.01 -7.48 8.53
CA LEU A 147 -4.79 -7.54 7.73
C LEU A 147 -4.14 -6.15 7.57
N MET A 148 -4.92 -5.12 7.25
CA MET A 148 -4.39 -3.76 7.07
C MET A 148 -3.84 -3.18 8.38
N LEU A 149 -4.53 -3.42 9.49
CA LEU A 149 -4.08 -3.03 10.82
C LEU A 149 -2.81 -3.78 11.23
N GLY A 150 -2.73 -5.08 10.96
CA GLY A 150 -1.55 -5.90 11.25
C GLY A 150 -0.31 -5.44 10.48
N ILE A 151 -0.46 -5.07 9.20
CA ILE A 151 0.62 -4.50 8.39
C ILE A 151 1.06 -3.15 8.96
N SER A 152 0.11 -2.26 9.26
CA SER A 152 0.40 -0.94 9.85
C SER A 152 1.17 -1.09 11.16
N SER A 153 0.68 -1.91 12.10
CA SER A 153 1.35 -2.16 13.38
C SER A 153 2.78 -2.67 13.22
N THR A 154 3.01 -3.57 12.26
CA THR A 154 4.36 -4.08 11.98
C THR A 154 5.31 -2.98 11.50
N ILE A 155 4.82 -2.07 10.63
CA ILE A 155 5.64 -0.98 10.10
C ILE A 155 5.93 0.06 11.18
N GLU A 156 4.95 0.41 12.02
CA GLU A 156 5.16 1.36 13.12
C GLU A 156 6.15 0.80 14.16
N LEU A 157 6.01 -0.46 14.56
CA LEU A 157 6.98 -1.12 15.46
C LEU A 157 8.40 -1.15 14.87
N ARG A 158 8.52 -1.34 13.55
CA ARG A 158 9.82 -1.22 12.88
C ARG A 158 10.37 0.18 13.00
N ARG A 159 9.55 1.21 12.78
CA ARG A 159 9.94 2.62 12.89
C ARG A 159 10.44 2.93 14.30
N ASP A 160 9.67 2.50 15.30
CA ASP A 160 10.02 2.72 16.71
C ASP A 160 11.35 2.05 17.08
N LEU A 161 11.53 0.77 16.74
CA LEU A 161 12.80 0.06 16.96
C LEU A 161 13.98 0.71 16.24
N GLU A 162 13.78 1.25 15.02
CA GLU A 162 14.85 1.97 14.31
C GLU A 162 15.20 3.31 14.96
N SER A 163 14.21 4.01 15.50
CA SER A 163 14.39 5.24 16.25
C SER A 163 15.10 4.96 17.58
N GLU A 164 14.63 3.97 18.34
CA GLU A 164 15.21 3.56 19.63
C GLU A 164 16.66 3.08 19.46
N LEU A 165 16.96 2.33 18.41
CA LEU A 165 18.32 1.88 18.13
C LEU A 165 19.29 3.04 17.90
N ARG A 166 18.80 4.19 17.46
CA ARG A 166 19.61 5.41 17.25
C ARG A 166 19.69 6.28 18.49
N PHE A 167 18.59 6.43 19.23
CA PHE A 167 18.43 7.51 20.21
C PHE A 167 18.16 7.03 21.63
N ASP A 168 17.56 5.84 21.82
CA ASP A 168 17.19 5.31 23.13
C ASP A 168 17.27 3.77 23.19
N LYS A 169 18.48 3.24 23.25
CA LYS A 169 18.68 1.78 23.28
C LYS A 169 18.09 1.09 24.51
N LEU A 170 17.74 1.84 25.56
CA LEU A 170 17.11 1.26 26.75
C LEU A 170 15.63 0.95 26.54
N ALA A 171 14.94 1.69 25.67
CA ALA A 171 13.53 1.47 25.34
C ALA A 171 13.31 0.19 24.53
N ILE A 172 14.30 -0.28 23.77
CA ILE A 172 14.20 -1.42 22.83
C ILE A 172 13.56 -2.67 23.48
N ASP A 173 13.90 -3.02 24.74
CA ASP A 173 13.33 -4.21 25.38
C ASP A 173 11.81 -4.08 25.60
N GLY A 174 11.35 -2.85 25.86
CA GLY A 174 9.92 -2.55 25.99
C GLY A 174 9.17 -2.79 24.69
N THR A 175 9.67 -2.23 23.60
CA THR A 175 9.07 -2.38 22.26
C THR A 175 9.13 -3.84 21.77
N LEU A 176 10.23 -4.55 22.03
CA LEU A 176 10.32 -5.97 21.70
C LEU A 176 9.36 -6.85 22.51
N ARG A 177 9.04 -6.51 23.77
CA ARG A 177 7.97 -7.20 24.53
C ARG A 177 6.62 -7.00 23.87
N HIS A 178 6.34 -5.80 23.40
CA HIS A 178 5.10 -5.51 22.69
C HIS A 178 5.01 -6.26 21.35
N VAL A 179 6.14 -6.37 20.62
CA VAL A 179 6.21 -7.24 19.42
C VAL A 179 5.87 -8.70 19.76
N ASP A 180 6.47 -9.27 20.81
CA ASP A 180 6.20 -10.65 21.26
C ASP A 180 4.71 -10.85 21.60
N GLU A 181 4.09 -9.90 22.30
CA GLU A 181 2.67 -9.92 22.64
C GLU A 181 1.80 -9.94 21.39
N LEU A 182 2.01 -9.01 20.46
CA LEU A 182 1.22 -8.91 19.24
C LEU A 182 1.41 -10.14 18.32
N LEU A 183 2.62 -10.71 18.27
CA LEU A 183 2.88 -11.98 17.57
C LEU A 183 2.08 -13.13 18.20
N SER A 184 2.04 -13.24 19.53
CA SER A 184 1.27 -14.27 20.23
C SER A 184 -0.22 -14.17 20.00
N LEU A 185 -0.73 -12.95 19.81
CA LEU A 185 -2.12 -12.63 19.52
C LEU A 185 -2.46 -12.69 18.01
N HIS A 186 -1.50 -13.03 17.15
CA HIS A 186 -1.64 -13.03 15.69
C HIS A 186 -2.10 -11.66 15.11
N ARG A 187 -1.63 -10.57 15.71
CA ARG A 187 -1.97 -9.20 15.34
C ARG A 187 -0.95 -8.50 14.45
N LEU A 188 0.10 -9.20 14.03
CA LEU A 188 1.10 -8.68 13.10
C LEU A 188 1.03 -9.45 11.78
N ASP A 189 1.01 -8.71 10.69
CA ASP A 189 1.16 -9.22 9.32
C ASP A 189 2.44 -8.65 8.70
N GLU A 190 2.99 -9.27 7.67
CA GLU A 190 4.24 -8.84 6.99
C GLU A 190 5.46 -8.76 7.95
N THR A 191 5.55 -9.69 8.89
CA THR A 191 6.56 -9.69 9.96
C THR A 191 8.01 -9.73 9.47
N GLN A 192 8.26 -10.12 8.20
CA GLN A 192 9.58 -10.03 7.56
C GLN A 192 10.10 -8.59 7.51
N ILE A 193 9.23 -7.58 7.56
CA ILE A 193 9.60 -6.15 7.61
C ILE A 193 10.44 -5.83 8.86
N LEU A 194 10.27 -6.57 9.96
CA LEU A 194 11.03 -6.39 11.20
C LEU A 194 12.45 -6.98 11.11
N GLN A 195 12.69 -7.97 10.23
CA GLN A 195 13.95 -8.72 10.23
C GLN A 195 15.22 -7.84 10.12
N PRO A 196 15.28 -6.79 9.28
CA PRO A 196 16.47 -5.97 9.18
C PRO A 196 16.84 -5.26 10.48
N VAL A 197 15.85 -4.68 11.18
CA VAL A 197 16.10 -3.98 12.45
C VAL A 197 16.40 -4.97 13.57
N LEU A 198 15.73 -6.13 13.62
CA LEU A 198 15.99 -7.17 14.61
C LEU A 198 17.44 -7.71 14.50
N ARG A 199 17.96 -7.93 13.28
CA ARG A 199 19.36 -8.33 13.09
C ARG A 199 20.34 -7.29 13.62
N ARG A 200 20.09 -6.01 13.33
CA ARG A 200 20.93 -4.91 13.85
C ARG A 200 20.91 -4.86 15.38
N ILE A 201 19.74 -5.08 16.00
CA ILE A 201 19.63 -5.14 17.47
C ILE A 201 20.44 -6.31 18.04
N VAL A 202 20.38 -7.49 17.42
CA VAL A 202 21.15 -8.68 17.86
C VAL A 202 22.65 -8.43 17.78
N GLU A 203 23.13 -7.74 16.76
CA GLU A 203 24.54 -7.48 16.51
C GLU A 203 25.11 -6.32 17.35
N ASP A 204 24.26 -5.39 17.80
CA ASP A 204 24.68 -4.20 18.54
C ASP A 204 25.00 -4.53 20.02
N ARG A 205 26.29 -4.46 20.38
CA ARG A 205 26.77 -4.77 21.73
C ARG A 205 26.38 -3.73 22.79
N GLU A 206 25.96 -2.55 22.38
CA GLU A 206 25.50 -1.49 23.30
C GLU A 206 24.04 -1.71 23.72
N VAL A 207 23.29 -2.53 22.99
CA VAL A 207 21.94 -2.94 23.38
C VAL A 207 22.00 -3.97 24.51
N LEU A 208 21.08 -3.85 25.48
CA LEU A 208 20.98 -4.75 26.62
C LEU A 208 20.92 -6.22 26.15
N ASN A 209 21.66 -7.11 26.84
CA ASN A 209 21.74 -8.51 26.47
C ASN A 209 20.35 -9.19 26.42
N MET A 210 19.45 -8.83 27.35
CA MET A 210 18.08 -9.36 27.36
C MET A 210 17.26 -8.94 26.11
N ALA A 211 17.44 -7.70 25.65
CA ALA A 211 16.80 -7.21 24.45
C ALA A 211 17.35 -7.93 23.21
N ARG A 212 18.66 -8.12 23.11
CA ARG A 212 19.29 -8.89 22.01
C ARG A 212 18.81 -10.35 21.95
N GLN A 213 18.69 -11.01 23.11
CA GLN A 213 18.16 -12.38 23.18
C GLN A 213 16.67 -12.44 22.76
N ARG A 214 15.87 -11.44 23.14
CA ARG A 214 14.49 -11.33 22.71
C ARG A 214 14.39 -11.11 21.19
N ALA A 215 15.17 -10.18 20.65
CA ALA A 215 15.24 -9.93 19.22
C ALA A 215 15.62 -11.19 18.42
N SER A 216 16.57 -12.01 18.93
CA SER A 216 16.96 -13.30 18.33
C SER A 216 15.79 -14.27 18.26
N ARG A 217 15.05 -14.45 19.38
CA ARG A 217 13.86 -15.33 19.40
C ARG A 217 12.77 -14.87 18.43
N ILE A 218 12.49 -13.55 18.39
CA ILE A 218 11.52 -12.99 17.45
C ILE A 218 11.96 -13.25 16.01
N LEU A 219 13.25 -13.05 15.70
CA LEU A 219 13.80 -13.28 14.38
C LEU A 219 13.66 -14.74 13.93
N GLU A 220 13.89 -15.70 14.84
CA GLU A 220 13.70 -17.12 14.60
C GLU A 220 12.24 -17.46 14.31
N SER A 221 11.31 -16.97 15.16
CA SER A 221 9.88 -17.22 15.02
C SER A 221 9.30 -16.65 13.72
N THR A 222 9.67 -15.43 13.36
CA THR A 222 9.22 -14.79 12.12
C THR A 222 9.78 -15.46 10.86
N SER A 223 11.00 -16.03 10.95
CA SER A 223 11.60 -16.79 9.84
C SER A 223 10.90 -18.10 9.54
N VAL A 224 10.31 -18.75 10.54
CA VAL A 224 9.52 -19.98 10.38
C VAL A 224 8.17 -19.69 9.72
N LEU A 225 7.54 -18.55 10.03
CA LEU A 225 6.25 -18.15 9.46
C LEU A 225 6.32 -17.88 7.94
N ILE A 226 7.48 -17.47 7.44
CA ILE A 226 7.71 -17.18 6.01
C ILE A 226 7.87 -18.46 5.18
N ARG A 227 8.31 -19.57 5.80
CA ARG A 227 8.58 -20.84 5.10
C ARG A 227 7.36 -21.75 4.97
N LYS A 228 6.27 -21.43 5.62
CA LYS A 228 4.98 -22.15 5.56
C LYS A 228 3.99 -21.43 4.65
#